data_2b1122530bc48e2122231699067a611b
#
_entry.id   2b1122530bc48e2122231699067a611b
#
_cell.length_a   1.000
_cell.length_b   1.000
_cell.length_c   1.000
_cell.angle_alpha   90.00
_cell.angle_beta   90.00
_cell.angle_gamma   90.00
#
_symmetry.space_group_name_H-M   'P 1'
#
loop_
_entity.id
_entity.type
_entity.pdbx_description
1 polymer ?
#
loop_
_entity_poly.entity_id
_entity_poly.type
_entity_poly.pdbx_seq_one_letter_code
_entity_poly.pdbx_strand_id
1 'polypeptide(L)'
;KEEILSENENLKAQIDSLTEQNNKLIQDQTEYVRLQQMYNLDQQYTEYPKIAAEIISKDPGNWYDTFMINRGSADGIRVDNNVLADKGLVGIVTEVGTHWATVRSIIDDSSSAMTVSTQDNCVVEGDLELIDEGKLSFSQLYDQNNKVTVGERIVTSNISEKYVEGLFIGYVSEVEQNSNNLTKTGTIVTPVDFQHLKNVLVITVNKQDSVNDNAQAAQEATANEE
;
A
#
# COMPACT_ATOMS: atom_id res chain seq x y z
N LYS A 1 62.02 0.41 -4.43
CA LYS A 1 61.16 -0.56 -3.70
C LYS A 1 60.28 0.12 -2.67
N GLU A 2 60.80 1.09 -1.92
CA GLU A 2 60.02 1.89 -0.95
C GLU A 2 59.03 2.84 -1.64
N GLU A 3 59.39 3.49 -2.74
CA GLU A 3 58.48 4.33 -3.53
C GLU A 3 57.26 3.53 -4.04
N ILE A 4 57.47 2.31 -4.55
CA ILE A 4 56.37 1.46 -5.06
C ILE A 4 55.44 1.01 -3.91
N LEU A 5 56.00 0.76 -2.71
CA LEU A 5 55.21 0.44 -1.54
C LEU A 5 54.36 1.63 -1.08
N SER A 6 54.93 2.83 -1.03
CA SER A 6 54.24 4.07 -0.67
C SER A 6 53.15 4.41 -1.69
N GLU A 7 53.40 4.24 -2.99
CA GLU A 7 52.42 4.44 -4.05
C GLU A 7 51.31 3.41 -3.95
N ASN A 8 51.61 2.15 -3.63
CA ASN A 8 50.61 1.11 -3.46
C ASN A 8 49.69 1.36 -2.25
N GLU A 9 50.23 1.86 -1.14
CA GLU A 9 49.46 2.26 0.05
C GLU A 9 48.58 3.47 -0.26
N ASN A 10 49.09 4.46 -1.01
CA ASN A 10 48.29 5.61 -1.42
C ASN A 10 47.14 5.21 -2.36
N LEU A 11 47.40 4.33 -3.35
CA LEU A 11 46.39 3.83 -4.26
C LEU A 11 45.32 3.00 -3.53
N LYS A 12 45.71 2.21 -2.53
CA LYS A 12 44.74 1.49 -1.70
C LYS A 12 43.85 2.45 -0.90
N ALA A 13 44.43 3.46 -0.27
CA ALA A 13 43.66 4.47 0.45
C ALA A 13 42.68 5.24 -0.48
N GLN A 14 43.12 5.54 -1.72
CA GLN A 14 42.22 6.13 -2.72
C GLN A 14 41.09 5.19 -3.13
N ILE A 15 41.36 3.89 -3.33
CA ILE A 15 40.33 2.87 -3.64
C ILE A 15 39.33 2.79 -2.49
N ASP A 16 39.80 2.74 -1.25
CA ASP A 16 38.92 2.66 -0.07
C ASP A 16 38.04 3.91 0.03
N SER A 17 38.58 5.09 -0.16
CA SER A 17 37.87 6.37 -0.15
C SER A 17 36.82 6.43 -1.30
N LEU A 18 37.21 6.03 -2.50
CA LEU A 18 36.29 6.00 -3.66
C LEU A 18 35.17 4.96 -3.48
N THR A 19 35.49 3.83 -2.87
CA THR A 19 34.50 2.79 -2.56
C THR A 19 33.49 3.30 -1.54
N GLU A 20 33.94 3.97 -0.50
CA GLU A 20 33.07 4.59 0.51
C GLU A 20 32.17 5.67 -0.10
N GLN A 21 32.75 6.56 -0.93
CA GLN A 21 31.98 7.58 -1.65
C GLN A 21 30.94 6.96 -2.59
N ASN A 22 31.30 5.90 -3.30
CA ASN A 22 30.40 5.20 -4.20
C ASN A 22 29.24 4.56 -3.43
N ASN A 23 29.53 3.88 -2.31
CA ASN A 23 28.50 3.31 -1.45
C ASN A 23 27.53 4.37 -0.92
N LYS A 24 28.05 5.53 -0.51
CA LYS A 24 27.23 6.65 -0.07
C LYS A 24 26.34 7.19 -1.20
N LEU A 25 26.89 7.37 -2.40
CA LEU A 25 26.13 7.81 -3.58
C LEU A 25 24.99 6.83 -3.94
N ILE A 26 25.26 5.52 -3.84
CA ILE A 26 24.23 4.50 -4.08
C ILE A 26 23.10 4.60 -3.03
N GLN A 27 23.45 4.83 -1.75
CA GLN A 27 22.46 5.03 -0.69
C GLN A 27 21.63 6.29 -0.94
N ASP A 28 22.27 7.41 -1.26
CA ASP A 28 21.61 8.70 -1.54
C ASP A 28 20.67 8.57 -2.77
N GLN A 29 21.11 7.87 -3.81
CA GLN A 29 20.31 7.61 -5.00
C GLN A 29 19.08 6.74 -4.66
N THR A 30 19.25 5.71 -3.85
CA THR A 30 18.16 4.83 -3.41
C THR A 30 17.12 5.62 -2.61
N GLU A 31 17.58 6.49 -1.71
CA GLU A 31 16.70 7.36 -0.93
C GLU A 31 15.96 8.38 -1.80
N TYR A 32 16.65 8.98 -2.78
CA TYR A 32 16.03 9.91 -3.73
C TYR A 32 14.90 9.22 -4.53
N VAL A 33 15.13 8.02 -5.04
CA VAL A 33 14.11 7.25 -5.78
C VAL A 33 12.91 6.96 -4.89
N ARG A 34 13.14 6.60 -3.62
CA ARG A 34 12.08 6.34 -2.66
C ARG A 34 11.23 7.59 -2.37
N LEU A 35 11.87 8.72 -2.11
CA LEU A 35 11.18 9.98 -1.88
C LEU A 35 10.36 10.42 -3.11
N GLN A 36 10.88 10.20 -4.30
CA GLN A 36 10.16 10.46 -5.54
C GLN A 36 8.93 9.56 -5.70
N GLN A 37 9.04 8.29 -5.33
CA GLN A 37 7.89 7.36 -5.34
C GLN A 37 6.82 7.80 -4.34
N MET A 38 7.20 8.20 -3.13
CA MET A 38 6.27 8.72 -2.12
C MET A 38 5.57 10.00 -2.60
N TYR A 39 6.31 10.92 -3.22
CA TYR A 39 5.74 12.14 -3.78
C TYR A 39 4.71 11.80 -4.89
N ASN A 40 5.03 10.89 -5.79
CA ASN A 40 4.12 10.48 -6.85
C ASN A 40 2.87 9.79 -6.29
N LEU A 41 3.02 8.97 -5.25
CA LEU A 41 1.91 8.33 -4.55
C LEU A 41 1.01 9.38 -3.87
N ASP A 42 1.60 10.41 -3.24
CA ASP A 42 0.85 11.51 -2.66
C ASP A 42 0.03 12.27 -3.70
N GLN A 43 0.63 12.55 -4.87
CA GLN A 43 -0.05 13.22 -5.97
C GLN A 43 -1.16 12.39 -6.63
N GLN A 44 -1.10 11.06 -6.50
CA GLN A 44 -2.13 10.16 -7.04
C GLN A 44 -3.45 10.24 -6.25
N TYR A 45 -3.38 10.57 -4.96
CA TYR A 45 -4.53 10.61 -4.05
C TYR A 45 -4.65 11.98 -3.37
N THR A 46 -4.75 13.03 -4.17
CA THR A 46 -4.82 14.42 -3.66
C THR A 46 -6.09 14.72 -2.86
N GLU A 47 -7.16 13.97 -3.08
CA GLU A 47 -8.43 14.07 -2.37
C GLU A 47 -8.35 13.63 -0.90
N TYR A 48 -7.35 12.82 -0.54
CA TYR A 48 -7.17 12.34 0.82
C TYR A 48 -5.98 13.02 1.50
N PRO A 49 -6.17 13.66 2.67
CA PRO A 49 -5.06 14.14 3.48
C PRO A 49 -4.26 12.97 4.02
N LYS A 50 -2.92 13.07 3.94
CA LYS A 50 -1.99 11.99 4.27
C LYS A 50 -0.85 12.48 5.14
N ILE A 51 -0.31 11.58 5.94
CA ILE A 51 0.90 11.77 6.75
C ILE A 51 1.92 10.71 6.40
N ALA A 52 3.15 11.13 6.15
CA ALA A 52 4.27 10.22 5.95
C ALA A 52 4.74 9.63 7.28
N ALA A 53 4.98 8.32 7.27
CA ALA A 53 5.50 7.59 8.41
C ALA A 53 6.59 6.61 7.98
N GLU A 54 7.44 6.23 8.93
CA GLU A 54 8.49 5.24 8.75
C GLU A 54 8.15 3.99 9.56
N ILE A 55 8.42 2.82 9.00
CA ILE A 55 8.26 1.54 9.70
C ILE A 55 9.42 1.38 10.67
N ILE A 56 9.11 1.25 11.96
CA ILE A 56 10.07 1.16 13.05
C ILE A 56 10.21 -0.25 13.62
N SER A 57 9.23 -1.12 13.38
CA SER A 57 9.27 -2.50 13.85
C SER A 57 8.46 -3.40 12.92
N LYS A 58 9.01 -4.57 12.65
CA LYS A 58 8.42 -5.60 11.81
C LYS A 58 8.95 -6.95 12.25
N ASP A 59 8.09 -7.94 12.38
CA ASP A 59 8.53 -9.30 12.70
C ASP A 59 9.19 -9.93 11.46
N PRO A 60 10.47 -10.32 11.53
CA PRO A 60 11.15 -10.95 10.39
C PRO A 60 10.53 -12.28 9.96
N GLY A 61 9.91 -13.01 10.89
CA GLY A 61 9.24 -14.28 10.62
C GLY A 61 7.80 -14.14 10.13
N ASN A 62 7.17 -12.99 10.39
CA ASN A 62 5.75 -12.73 10.11
C ASN A 62 5.56 -11.34 9.48
N TRP A 63 6.44 -10.99 8.55
CA TRP A 63 6.52 -9.66 7.92
C TRP A 63 5.26 -9.25 7.16
N TYR A 64 4.39 -10.18 6.85
CA TYR A 64 3.15 -9.99 6.12
C TYR A 64 1.93 -9.69 7.01
N ASP A 65 2.04 -9.86 8.32
CA ASP A 65 0.92 -9.71 9.26
C ASP A 65 0.78 -8.25 9.73
N THR A 66 1.64 -7.84 10.63
CA THR A 66 1.60 -6.50 11.21
C THR A 66 2.97 -5.83 11.25
N PHE A 67 2.96 -4.51 11.26
CA PHE A 67 4.16 -3.70 11.48
C PHE A 67 3.82 -2.42 12.24
N MET A 68 4.82 -1.80 12.84
CA MET A 68 4.67 -0.55 13.58
C MET A 68 5.27 0.62 12.81
N ILE A 69 4.63 1.78 12.92
CA ILE A 69 5.07 3.05 12.34
C ILE A 69 5.37 4.08 13.42
N ASN A 70 6.24 5.06 13.11
CA ASN A 70 6.69 6.13 14.00
C ASN A 70 5.74 7.34 14.07
N ARG A 71 4.47 7.17 13.79
CA ARG A 71 3.42 8.19 13.89
C ARG A 71 2.25 7.63 14.68
N GLY A 72 1.63 8.50 15.47
CA GLY A 72 0.53 8.11 16.35
C GLY A 72 -0.53 9.18 16.50
N SER A 73 -1.26 9.14 17.60
CA SER A 73 -2.37 10.08 17.86
C SER A 73 -1.92 11.54 17.93
N ALA A 74 -0.69 11.82 18.39
CA ALA A 74 -0.13 13.17 18.40
C ALA A 74 0.06 13.74 16.99
N ASP A 75 0.18 12.88 15.97
CA ASP A 75 0.32 13.25 14.56
C ASP A 75 -1.04 13.24 13.82
N GLY A 76 -2.12 12.89 14.49
CA GLY A 76 -3.47 12.79 13.90
C GLY A 76 -3.81 11.40 13.34
N ILE A 77 -3.01 10.38 13.66
CA ILE A 77 -3.31 8.98 13.29
C ILE A 77 -4.41 8.45 14.21
N ARG A 78 -5.36 7.72 13.62
CA ARG A 78 -6.47 7.06 14.30
C ARG A 78 -6.59 5.61 13.83
N VAL A 79 -7.24 4.79 14.64
CA VAL A 79 -7.66 3.44 14.23
C VAL A 79 -8.51 3.55 12.97
N ASP A 80 -8.43 2.58 12.08
CA ASP A 80 -9.08 2.52 10.77
C ASP A 80 -8.54 3.52 9.72
N ASN A 81 -7.44 4.23 10.00
CA ASN A 81 -6.73 4.95 8.95
C ASN A 81 -6.11 3.98 7.96
N ASN A 82 -6.27 4.25 6.66
CA ASN A 82 -5.72 3.41 5.60
C ASN A 82 -4.26 3.78 5.31
N VAL A 83 -3.46 2.79 4.95
CA VAL A 83 -2.02 2.93 4.75
C VAL A 83 -1.65 2.55 3.32
N LEU A 84 -0.90 3.43 2.67
CA LEU A 84 -0.42 3.30 1.30
C LEU A 84 1.11 3.22 1.27
N ALA A 85 1.67 2.48 0.34
CA ALA A 85 3.09 2.52 0.00
C ALA A 85 3.31 2.09 -1.44
N ASP A 86 4.49 2.37 -1.97
CA ASP A 86 4.88 2.11 -3.35
C ASP A 86 3.86 2.68 -4.33
N LYS A 87 2.90 1.90 -4.76
CA LYS A 87 1.83 2.34 -5.67
C LYS A 87 0.45 1.84 -5.25
N GLY A 88 0.30 1.30 -4.05
CA GLY A 88 -0.93 0.64 -3.66
C GLY A 88 -1.24 0.62 -2.18
N LEU A 89 -2.35 -0.02 -1.89
CA LEU A 89 -2.84 -0.24 -0.53
C LEU A 89 -1.97 -1.27 0.20
N VAL A 90 -1.52 -0.88 1.39
CA VAL A 90 -0.71 -1.74 2.28
C VAL A 90 -1.56 -2.38 3.36
N GLY A 91 -2.44 -1.62 3.99
CA GLY A 91 -3.22 -2.11 5.11
C GLY A 91 -3.99 -1.03 5.85
N ILE A 92 -4.29 -1.31 7.10
CA ILE A 92 -5.13 -0.47 7.96
C ILE A 92 -4.53 -0.37 9.36
N VAL A 93 -4.65 0.79 9.98
CA VAL A 93 -4.23 1.02 11.37
C VAL A 93 -5.19 0.31 12.33
N THR A 94 -4.67 -0.55 13.21
CA THR A 94 -5.47 -1.32 14.17
C THR A 94 -5.28 -0.86 15.61
N GLU A 95 -4.12 -0.27 15.94
CA GLU A 95 -3.80 0.19 17.27
C GLU A 95 -2.99 1.49 17.21
N VAL A 96 -3.24 2.42 18.11
CA VAL A 96 -2.59 3.75 18.11
C VAL A 96 -2.11 4.11 19.50
N GLY A 97 -0.82 4.37 19.61
CA GLY A 97 -0.21 5.05 20.76
C GLY A 97 -0.01 6.53 20.48
N THR A 98 0.66 7.23 21.38
CA THR A 98 0.90 8.69 21.23
C THR A 98 1.79 9.00 20.03
N HIS A 99 2.88 8.23 19.85
CA HIS A 99 3.89 8.45 18.80
C HIS A 99 4.17 7.20 17.95
N TRP A 100 3.29 6.24 18.01
CA TRP A 100 3.39 5.01 17.23
C TRP A 100 1.99 4.50 16.86
N ALA A 101 1.92 3.66 15.85
CA ALA A 101 0.71 2.93 15.50
C ALA A 101 1.06 1.55 14.93
N THR A 102 0.18 0.60 15.12
CA THR A 102 0.26 -0.74 14.51
C THR A 102 -0.61 -0.77 13.27
N VAL A 103 -0.05 -1.26 12.18
CA VAL A 103 -0.73 -1.46 10.91
C VAL A 103 -0.87 -2.94 10.63
N ARG A 104 -2.09 -3.40 10.37
CA ARG A 104 -2.36 -4.74 9.84
C ARG A 104 -2.33 -4.69 8.32
N SER A 105 -1.54 -5.58 7.72
CA SER A 105 -1.40 -5.71 6.28
C SER A 105 -2.70 -6.22 5.63
N ILE A 106 -2.93 -5.82 4.38
CA ILE A 106 -4.04 -6.36 3.56
C ILE A 106 -3.88 -7.86 3.30
N ILE A 107 -2.70 -8.41 3.46
CA ILE A 107 -2.41 -9.85 3.32
C ILE A 107 -3.08 -10.66 4.44
N ASP A 108 -3.15 -10.09 5.64
CA ASP A 108 -3.81 -10.69 6.81
C ASP A 108 -5.25 -10.17 6.99
N ASP A 109 -5.82 -9.59 5.98
CA ASP A 109 -7.18 -9.03 6.04
C ASP A 109 -7.97 -9.37 4.77
N SER A 110 -9.29 -9.16 4.84
CA SER A 110 -10.17 -9.19 3.69
C SER A 110 -10.74 -7.81 3.42
N SER A 111 -10.87 -7.44 2.16
CA SER A 111 -11.45 -6.15 1.77
C SER A 111 -12.43 -6.27 0.61
N SER A 112 -13.49 -5.48 0.65
CA SER A 112 -14.36 -5.29 -0.50
C SER A 112 -13.66 -4.42 -1.53
N ALA A 113 -13.56 -4.92 -2.75
CA ALA A 113 -12.90 -4.29 -3.86
C ALA A 113 -13.81 -4.27 -5.10
N MET A 114 -13.41 -3.55 -6.12
CA MET A 114 -14.10 -3.51 -7.41
C MET A 114 -13.11 -3.40 -8.58
N THR A 115 -13.55 -3.86 -9.73
CA THR A 115 -12.87 -3.62 -11.01
C THR A 115 -13.07 -2.17 -11.45
N VAL A 116 -12.04 -1.56 -12.03
CA VAL A 116 -12.13 -0.15 -12.46
C VAL A 116 -13.00 0.01 -13.71
N SER A 117 -12.87 -0.91 -14.69
CA SER A 117 -13.54 -0.76 -15.98
C SER A 117 -15.02 -1.11 -15.96
N THR A 118 -15.40 -2.16 -15.19
CA THR A 118 -16.79 -2.65 -15.15
C THR A 118 -17.51 -2.29 -13.86
N GLN A 119 -16.78 -1.84 -12.83
CA GLN A 119 -17.29 -1.56 -11.48
C GLN A 119 -17.96 -2.77 -10.80
N ASP A 120 -17.55 -3.98 -11.18
CA ASP A 120 -18.02 -5.21 -10.55
C ASP A 120 -17.32 -5.42 -9.22
N ASN A 121 -18.09 -5.71 -8.18
CA ASN A 121 -17.56 -5.93 -6.84
C ASN A 121 -16.96 -7.33 -6.69
N CYS A 122 -15.94 -7.43 -5.87
CA CYS A 122 -15.30 -8.67 -5.44
C CYS A 122 -14.80 -8.55 -4.00
N VAL A 123 -14.38 -9.65 -3.42
CA VAL A 123 -13.68 -9.68 -2.13
C VAL A 123 -12.23 -10.05 -2.38
N VAL A 124 -11.31 -9.21 -1.92
CA VAL A 124 -9.87 -9.46 -1.96
C VAL A 124 -9.41 -9.94 -0.61
N GLU A 125 -8.64 -11.01 -0.60
CA GLU A 125 -8.10 -11.64 0.61
C GLU A 125 -6.62 -11.95 0.40
N GLY A 126 -5.86 -11.88 1.49
CA GLY A 126 -4.50 -12.39 1.50
C GLY A 126 -4.47 -13.90 1.43
N ASP A 127 -3.43 -14.41 0.82
CA ASP A 127 -3.16 -15.84 0.73
C ASP A 127 -1.68 -16.08 1.01
N LEU A 128 -1.39 -16.81 2.08
CA LEU A 128 -0.03 -17.09 2.53
C LEU A 128 0.78 -17.92 1.52
N GLU A 129 0.11 -18.71 0.69
CA GLU A 129 0.77 -19.49 -0.36
C GLU A 129 1.16 -18.61 -1.57
N LEU A 130 0.41 -17.53 -1.81
CA LEU A 130 0.60 -16.63 -2.95
C LEU A 130 1.48 -15.41 -2.63
N ILE A 131 1.67 -15.10 -1.35
CA ILE A 131 2.34 -13.84 -0.96
C ILE A 131 3.81 -13.79 -1.35
N ASP A 132 4.51 -14.91 -1.34
CA ASP A 132 5.90 -14.99 -1.81
C ASP A 132 6.03 -14.65 -3.30
N GLU A 133 4.95 -14.79 -4.06
CA GLU A 133 4.85 -14.37 -5.46
C GLU A 133 4.33 -12.93 -5.63
N GLY A 134 4.06 -12.20 -4.54
CA GLY A 134 3.47 -10.87 -4.56
C GLY A 134 2.02 -10.86 -5.05
N LYS A 135 1.28 -11.94 -4.81
CA LYS A 135 -0.10 -12.11 -5.23
C LYS A 135 -1.07 -12.13 -4.06
N LEU A 136 -2.29 -11.68 -4.31
CA LEU A 136 -3.45 -11.79 -3.44
C LEU A 136 -4.53 -12.60 -4.18
N SER A 137 -5.44 -13.20 -3.46
CA SER A 137 -6.62 -13.86 -4.04
C SER A 137 -7.81 -12.91 -4.10
N PHE A 138 -8.70 -13.11 -5.06
CA PHE A 138 -10.01 -12.51 -5.05
C PHE A 138 -11.10 -13.55 -5.28
N SER A 139 -12.24 -13.29 -4.73
CA SER A 139 -13.42 -14.15 -4.83
C SER A 139 -14.69 -13.33 -5.03
N GLN A 140 -15.79 -14.01 -5.30
CA GLN A 140 -17.13 -13.41 -5.42
C GLN A 140 -17.22 -12.29 -6.48
N LEU A 141 -16.38 -12.33 -7.52
CA LEU A 141 -16.48 -11.38 -8.62
C LEU A 141 -17.71 -11.69 -9.48
N TYR A 142 -18.61 -10.72 -9.56
CA TYR A 142 -19.86 -10.83 -10.31
C TYR A 142 -19.69 -10.24 -11.71
N ASP A 143 -19.09 -10.99 -12.63
CA ASP A 143 -18.86 -10.56 -14.02
C ASP A 143 -19.75 -11.36 -14.99
N GLN A 144 -21.01 -10.97 -15.09
CA GLN A 144 -22.01 -11.65 -15.93
C GLN A 144 -21.71 -11.57 -17.43
N ASN A 145 -20.95 -10.57 -17.84
CA ASN A 145 -20.69 -10.30 -19.26
C ASN A 145 -19.32 -10.81 -19.72
N ASN A 146 -18.56 -11.48 -18.87
CA ASN A 146 -17.19 -11.93 -19.13
C ASN A 146 -16.26 -10.80 -19.65
N LYS A 147 -16.40 -9.61 -19.09
CA LYS A 147 -15.60 -8.43 -19.48
C LYS A 147 -14.31 -8.28 -18.70
N VAL A 148 -14.24 -8.85 -17.50
CA VAL A 148 -13.03 -8.79 -16.67
C VAL A 148 -11.97 -9.72 -17.24
N THR A 149 -10.84 -9.14 -17.59
CA THR A 149 -9.71 -9.83 -18.20
C THR A 149 -8.44 -9.66 -17.36
N VAL A 150 -7.43 -10.48 -17.65
CA VAL A 150 -6.08 -10.31 -17.10
C VAL A 150 -5.56 -8.91 -17.41
N GLY A 151 -4.96 -8.24 -16.41
CA GLY A 151 -4.51 -6.85 -16.49
C GLY A 151 -5.53 -5.81 -16.02
N GLU A 152 -6.76 -6.21 -15.70
CA GLU A 152 -7.77 -5.33 -15.11
C GLU A 152 -7.30 -4.80 -13.74
N ARG A 153 -7.56 -3.50 -13.49
CA ARG A 153 -7.22 -2.84 -12.21
C ARG A 153 -8.27 -3.13 -11.16
N ILE A 154 -7.81 -3.46 -9.97
CA ILE A 154 -8.64 -3.65 -8.78
C ILE A 154 -8.34 -2.54 -7.79
N VAL A 155 -9.38 -1.90 -7.28
CA VAL A 155 -9.35 -0.83 -6.28
C VAL A 155 -10.31 -1.15 -5.15
N THR A 156 -10.16 -0.48 -4.01
CA THR A 156 -11.14 -0.57 -2.91
C THR A 156 -12.50 -0.05 -3.35
N SER A 157 -13.54 -0.76 -2.95
CA SER A 157 -14.92 -0.44 -3.30
C SER A 157 -15.53 0.60 -2.34
N ASN A 158 -16.51 1.35 -2.84
CA ASN A 158 -17.33 2.25 -2.04
C ASN A 158 -18.17 1.52 -0.97
N ILE A 159 -18.44 0.23 -1.14
CA ILE A 159 -19.17 -0.59 -0.15
C ILE A 159 -18.25 -1.16 0.94
N SER A 160 -16.94 -0.93 0.87
CA SER A 160 -16.02 -1.34 1.94
C SER A 160 -16.36 -0.62 3.25
N GLU A 161 -16.40 -1.35 4.35
CA GLU A 161 -16.61 -0.79 5.68
C GLU A 161 -15.34 -0.22 6.30
N LYS A 162 -14.16 -0.66 5.84
CA LYS A 162 -12.84 -0.36 6.42
C LYS A 162 -12.03 0.61 5.57
N TYR A 163 -12.13 0.51 4.26
CA TYR A 163 -11.26 1.25 3.34
C TYR A 163 -12.02 2.35 2.63
N VAL A 164 -11.40 3.52 2.51
CA VAL A 164 -11.91 4.58 1.63
C VAL A 164 -11.88 4.10 0.18
N GLU A 165 -12.73 4.67 -0.66
CA GLU A 165 -12.91 4.24 -2.04
C GLU A 165 -11.71 4.59 -2.91
N GLY A 166 -11.43 3.75 -3.91
CA GLY A 166 -10.52 4.05 -5.01
C GLY A 166 -9.04 3.78 -4.74
N LEU A 167 -8.68 3.18 -3.60
CA LEU A 167 -7.30 2.83 -3.32
C LEU A 167 -6.87 1.62 -4.16
N PHE A 168 -5.77 1.77 -4.89
CA PHE A 168 -5.28 0.74 -5.79
C PHE A 168 -4.75 -0.48 -5.03
N ILE A 169 -5.20 -1.67 -5.39
CA ILE A 169 -4.77 -2.94 -4.79
C ILE A 169 -3.81 -3.68 -5.72
N GLY A 170 -4.15 -3.82 -7.00
CA GLY A 170 -3.31 -4.52 -7.95
C GLY A 170 -3.99 -4.78 -9.29
N TYR A 171 -3.37 -5.65 -10.09
CA TYR A 171 -3.87 -6.07 -11.40
C TYR A 171 -4.27 -7.54 -11.37
N VAL A 172 -5.39 -7.86 -12.00
CA VAL A 172 -5.83 -9.25 -12.20
C VAL A 172 -4.78 -10.01 -12.98
N SER A 173 -4.28 -11.12 -12.44
CA SER A 173 -3.33 -12.01 -13.10
C SER A 173 -3.96 -13.29 -13.61
N GLU A 174 -4.96 -13.80 -12.91
CA GLU A 174 -5.69 -15.01 -13.29
C GLU A 174 -7.17 -14.86 -12.95
N VAL A 175 -8.04 -15.38 -13.79
CA VAL A 175 -9.50 -15.40 -13.60
C VAL A 175 -10.03 -16.77 -13.90
N GLU A 176 -10.77 -17.35 -12.97
CA GLU A 176 -11.42 -18.64 -13.10
C GLU A 176 -12.91 -18.55 -12.79
N GLN A 177 -13.72 -19.30 -13.54
CA GLN A 177 -15.14 -19.42 -13.31
C GLN A 177 -15.40 -20.40 -12.16
N ASN A 178 -16.18 -19.99 -11.17
CA ASN A 178 -16.59 -20.90 -10.12
C ASN A 178 -17.54 -22.02 -10.65
N SER A 179 -17.56 -23.13 -9.95
CA SER A 179 -18.42 -24.28 -10.27
C SER A 179 -19.91 -23.95 -10.27
N ASN A 180 -20.32 -22.88 -9.59
CA ASN A 180 -21.70 -22.38 -9.57
C ASN A 180 -22.07 -21.56 -10.82
N ASN A 181 -21.12 -21.26 -11.71
CA ASN A 181 -21.27 -20.42 -12.90
C ASN A 181 -21.83 -19.00 -12.66
N LEU A 182 -21.85 -18.53 -11.40
CA LEU A 182 -22.40 -17.22 -11.02
C LEU A 182 -21.29 -16.21 -10.71
N THR A 183 -20.20 -16.67 -10.13
CA THR A 183 -19.09 -15.81 -9.69
C THR A 183 -17.76 -16.33 -10.21
N LYS A 184 -16.78 -15.44 -10.23
CA LYS A 184 -15.40 -15.74 -10.60
C LYS A 184 -14.47 -15.57 -9.39
N THR A 185 -13.39 -16.30 -9.42
CA THR A 185 -12.25 -16.21 -8.51
C THR A 185 -10.98 -16.00 -9.31
N GLY A 186 -9.90 -15.66 -8.65
CA GLY A 186 -8.62 -15.54 -9.30
C GLY A 186 -7.57 -14.92 -8.41
N THR A 187 -6.50 -14.44 -9.03
CA THR A 187 -5.37 -13.84 -8.34
C THR A 187 -5.10 -12.42 -8.85
N ILE A 188 -4.53 -11.60 -7.98
CA ILE A 188 -4.16 -10.21 -8.20
C ILE A 188 -2.67 -10.07 -7.93
N VAL A 189 -1.92 -9.45 -8.83
CA VAL A 189 -0.54 -9.02 -8.58
C VAL A 189 -0.58 -7.62 -7.97
N THR A 190 -0.06 -7.47 -6.75
CA THR A 190 0.07 -6.18 -6.09
C THR A 190 1.40 -5.52 -6.45
N PRO A 191 1.44 -4.19 -6.64
CA PRO A 191 2.69 -3.46 -6.88
C PRO A 191 3.49 -3.21 -5.60
N VAL A 192 2.95 -3.57 -4.43
CA VAL A 192 3.56 -3.33 -3.13
C VAL A 192 4.53 -4.45 -2.78
N ASP A 193 5.77 -4.09 -2.50
CA ASP A 193 6.77 -5.01 -1.94
C ASP A 193 6.67 -5.02 -0.41
N PHE A 194 5.78 -5.86 0.11
CA PHE A 194 5.53 -5.97 1.55
C PHE A 194 6.77 -6.37 2.35
N GLN A 195 7.67 -7.12 1.75
CA GLN A 195 8.88 -7.59 2.43
C GLN A 195 9.87 -6.46 2.71
N HIS A 196 9.99 -5.50 1.79
CA HIS A 196 10.99 -4.43 1.84
C HIS A 196 10.40 -3.03 2.12
N LEU A 197 9.16 -2.96 2.62
CA LEU A 197 8.55 -1.69 3.02
C LEU A 197 9.39 -0.96 4.07
N LYS A 198 9.63 0.32 3.86
CA LYS A 198 10.33 1.20 4.79
C LYS A 198 9.52 2.45 5.16
N ASN A 199 8.91 3.10 4.18
CA ASN A 199 8.11 4.30 4.34
C ASN A 199 6.69 4.05 3.83
N VAL A 200 5.73 4.67 4.50
CA VAL A 200 4.30 4.59 4.17
C VAL A 200 3.65 5.97 4.23
N LEU A 201 2.52 6.12 3.55
CA LEU A 201 1.62 7.25 3.68
C LEU A 201 0.34 6.78 4.39
N VAL A 202 -0.04 7.44 5.46
CA VAL A 202 -1.25 7.15 6.21
C VAL A 202 -2.33 8.16 5.86
N ILE A 203 -3.46 7.70 5.36
CA ILE A 203 -4.64 8.52 5.11
C ILE A 203 -5.29 8.84 6.46
N THR A 204 -5.44 10.12 6.80
CA THR A 204 -5.94 10.54 8.11
C THR A 204 -7.46 10.65 8.20
N VAL A 205 -8.16 10.44 7.08
CA VAL A 205 -9.63 10.35 7.01
C VAL A 205 -10.05 8.89 7.05
N ASN A 206 -11.01 8.56 7.91
CA ASN A 206 -11.58 7.21 8.00
C ASN A 206 -12.75 7.07 7.03
N LYS A 207 -13.10 5.85 6.70
CA LYS A 207 -14.31 5.54 5.91
C LYS A 207 -15.57 6.13 6.56
N GLN A 208 -15.66 6.07 7.89
CA GLN A 208 -16.81 6.57 8.65
C GLN A 208 -16.95 8.10 8.55
N ASP A 209 -15.81 8.84 8.55
CA ASP A 209 -15.82 10.30 8.35
C ASP A 209 -16.37 10.64 6.96
N SER A 210 -15.93 9.94 5.92
CA SER A 210 -16.38 10.14 4.53
C SER A 210 -17.89 9.88 4.36
N VAL A 211 -18.42 8.90 5.08
CA VAL A 211 -19.88 8.60 5.08
C VAL A 211 -20.66 9.72 5.77
N ASN A 212 -20.17 10.21 6.91
CA ASN A 212 -20.83 11.27 7.66
C ASN A 212 -20.85 12.60 6.90
N ASP A 213 -19.74 12.97 6.25
CA ASP A 213 -19.66 14.19 5.43
C ASP A 213 -20.62 14.13 4.25
N ASN A 214 -20.75 13.01 3.57
CA ASN A 214 -21.69 12.81 2.50
C ASN A 214 -23.16 12.86 2.98
N ALA A 215 -23.44 12.32 4.17
CA ALA A 215 -24.79 12.37 4.76
C ALA A 215 -25.18 13.79 5.14
N GLN A 216 -24.27 14.60 5.67
CA GLN A 216 -24.50 16.01 5.98
C GLN A 216 -24.72 16.85 4.73
N ALA A 217 -23.90 16.68 3.69
CA ALA A 217 -24.06 17.35 2.41
C ALA A 217 -25.40 17.05 1.74
N ALA A 218 -25.89 15.80 1.84
CA ALA A 218 -27.19 15.42 1.32
C ALA A 218 -28.36 16.07 2.10
N GLN A 219 -28.23 16.24 3.41
CA GLN A 219 -29.23 16.91 4.25
C GLN A 219 -29.28 18.41 3.97
N GLU A 220 -28.13 19.05 3.79
CA GLU A 220 -28.06 20.50 3.44
C GLU A 220 -28.61 20.78 2.04
N ALA A 221 -28.41 19.86 1.09
CA ALA A 221 -28.98 20.00 -0.26
C ALA A 221 -30.51 19.92 -0.23
N THR A 222 -31.09 19.02 0.55
CA THR A 222 -32.54 18.91 0.69
C THR A 222 -33.18 20.07 1.47
N ALA A 223 -32.46 20.68 2.43
CA ALA A 223 -32.94 21.84 3.18
C ALA A 223 -32.93 23.15 2.37
N ASN A 224 -32.14 23.22 1.30
CA ASN A 224 -32.06 24.39 0.41
C ASN A 224 -33.09 24.36 -0.75
N GLU A 225 -33.84 23.27 -0.91
CA GLU A 225 -34.89 23.08 -1.92
C GLU A 225 -36.32 23.34 -1.36
N GLU A 226 -36.48 23.59 -0.06
CA GLU A 226 -37.72 24.03 0.58
C GLU A 226 -37.69 25.56 0.82
#